data_1bc7c5be0ee18ba522281f57aacda373
#
_entry.id   1bc7c5be0ee18ba522281f57aacda373
#
_cell.length_a   1.000
_cell.length_b   1.000
_cell.length_c   1.000
_cell.angle_alpha   90.00
_cell.angle_beta   90.00
_cell.angle_gamma   90.00
#
_symmetry.space_group_name_H-M   'P 1'
#
loop_
_entity.id
_entity.type
_entity.pdbx_description
1 polymer ?
#
loop_
_entity_poly.entity_id
_entity_poly.type
_entity_poly.pdbx_seq_one_letter_code
_entity_poly.pdbx_strand_id
1 'polypeptide(L)'
;SISFDGREIRLTTGRFAPQAGGSVLVECGDTAVLVTATRSGGREGIDFLPLICDYEERLYAAGRIPGSYMRRESRPPERATLTARLIDRPMRPLFPSWLRDDLQVVATCLSLDERVPADVLAVTGASIATLLAGIPFNGPMAAVRVGLLGDDFVLNPSYREIERGDLDLVVAGTRSEEHTSELQSQPD
;
A
#
# COMPACT_ATOMS: atom_id res chain seq x y z
N SER A 1 11.95 13.99 -3.10
CA SER A 1 10.52 14.19 -3.38
C SER A 1 10.24 14.06 -4.88
N ILE A 2 9.04 13.64 -5.21
CA ILE A 2 8.56 13.46 -6.58
C ILE A 2 7.25 14.26 -6.70
N SER A 3 7.12 15.07 -7.73
CA SER A 3 5.87 15.78 -8.03
C SER A 3 5.04 14.95 -9.00
N PHE A 4 3.80 14.65 -8.64
CA PHE A 4 2.84 13.93 -9.46
C PHE A 4 1.46 14.57 -9.33
N ASP A 5 0.87 14.96 -10.45
CA ASP A 5 -0.46 15.60 -10.52
C ASP A 5 -0.61 16.81 -9.55
N GLY A 6 0.39 17.66 -9.52
CA GLY A 6 0.42 18.85 -8.65
C GLY A 6 0.60 18.55 -7.16
N ARG A 7 0.75 17.29 -6.77
CA ARG A 7 1.02 16.85 -5.39
C ARG A 7 2.47 16.40 -5.24
N GLU A 8 3.08 16.75 -4.13
CA GLU A 8 4.43 16.30 -3.78
C GLU A 8 4.35 15.01 -2.98
N ILE A 9 4.98 13.94 -3.48
CA ILE A 9 5.19 12.70 -2.74
C ILE A 9 6.61 12.73 -2.20
N ARG A 10 6.74 12.66 -0.87
CA ARG A 10 8.00 12.60 -0.17
C ARG A 10 8.28 11.18 0.29
N LEU A 11 9.51 10.72 0.04
CA LEU A 11 9.99 9.41 0.47
C LEU A 11 11.13 9.61 1.45
N THR A 12 10.99 9.08 2.66
CA THR A 12 12.01 9.14 3.71
C THR A 12 12.41 7.71 4.09
N THR A 13 13.70 7.40 3.96
CA THR A 13 14.26 6.08 4.28
C THR A 13 15.29 6.17 5.39
N GLY A 14 15.54 5.05 6.08
CA GLY A 14 16.59 4.95 7.11
C GLY A 14 16.28 5.67 8.43
N ARG A 15 15.12 6.31 8.57
CA ARG A 15 14.74 7.05 9.79
C ARG A 15 13.90 6.22 10.75
N PHE A 16 13.05 5.37 10.23
CA PHE A 16 12.11 4.55 11.01
C PHE A 16 12.36 3.07 10.77
N ALA A 17 11.97 2.25 11.76
CA ALA A 17 12.06 0.79 11.71
C ALA A 17 13.47 0.26 11.30
N PRO A 18 14.54 0.61 12.03
CA PRO A 18 15.91 0.26 11.64
C PRO A 18 16.20 -1.25 11.68
N GLN A 19 15.33 -2.04 12.30
CA GLN A 19 15.46 -3.51 12.36
C GLN A 19 14.77 -4.22 11.19
N ALA A 20 13.96 -3.51 10.39
CA ALA A 20 13.38 -4.06 9.18
C ALA A 20 14.45 -4.18 8.09
N GLY A 21 14.31 -5.17 7.21
CA GLY A 21 15.21 -5.31 6.05
C GLY A 21 15.17 -4.08 5.14
N GLY A 22 14.00 -3.49 4.93
CA GLY A 22 13.77 -2.23 4.25
C GLY A 22 12.62 -1.46 4.87
N SER A 23 12.74 -0.13 4.91
CA SER A 23 11.69 0.73 5.44
C SER A 23 11.60 2.05 4.67
N VAL A 24 10.40 2.55 4.46
CA VAL A 24 10.14 3.84 3.84
C VAL A 24 8.92 4.49 4.48
N LEU A 25 9.02 5.77 4.79
CA LEU A 25 7.88 6.62 5.08
C LEU A 25 7.49 7.33 3.78
N VAL A 26 6.26 7.12 3.34
CA VAL A 26 5.66 7.76 2.16
C VAL A 26 4.69 8.82 2.64
N GLU A 27 4.92 10.06 2.24
CA GLU A 27 4.11 11.21 2.65
C GLU A 27 3.57 11.91 1.41
N CYS A 28 2.28 12.28 1.45
CA CYS A 28 1.65 13.12 0.43
C CYS A 28 0.57 13.97 1.10
N GLY A 29 0.73 15.29 1.07
CA GLY A 29 -0.08 16.17 1.91
C GLY A 29 0.12 15.83 3.38
N ASP A 30 -0.98 15.68 4.12
CA ASP A 30 -0.98 15.28 5.53
C ASP A 30 -1.15 13.76 5.72
N THR A 31 -1.23 12.99 4.63
CA THR A 31 -1.25 11.52 4.69
C THR A 31 0.17 10.97 4.76
N ALA A 32 0.44 10.12 5.75
CA ALA A 32 1.74 9.49 5.97
C ALA A 32 1.57 7.98 6.23
N VAL A 33 2.28 7.16 5.45
CA VAL A 33 2.27 5.70 5.55
C VAL A 33 3.69 5.20 5.74
N LEU A 34 3.96 4.52 6.86
CA LEU A 34 5.20 3.81 7.09
C LEU A 34 5.07 2.39 6.53
N VAL A 35 5.96 2.02 5.63
CA VAL A 35 5.99 0.67 5.06
C VAL A 35 7.32 0.02 5.36
N THR A 36 7.25 -1.23 5.82
CA THR A 36 8.41 -2.07 6.13
C THR A 36 8.33 -3.37 5.36
N ALA A 37 9.47 -3.88 4.94
CA ALA A 37 9.61 -5.19 4.34
C ALA A 37 10.70 -5.97 5.07
N THR A 38 10.37 -7.22 5.40
CA THR A 38 11.30 -8.16 6.05
C THR A 38 11.33 -9.47 5.30
N ARG A 39 12.49 -10.11 5.34
CA ARG A 39 12.75 -11.42 4.76
C ARG A 39 13.38 -12.29 5.82
N SER A 40 12.85 -13.47 6.02
CA SER A 40 13.45 -14.51 6.85
C SER A 40 13.80 -15.73 6.02
N GLY A 41 14.57 -16.67 6.59
CA GLY A 41 15.01 -17.86 5.87
C GLY A 41 13.86 -18.68 5.31
N GLY A 42 14.10 -19.30 4.15
CA GLY A 42 13.11 -20.14 3.48
C GLY A 42 12.73 -21.37 4.31
N ARG A 43 11.51 -21.83 4.14
CA ARG A 43 11.00 -23.09 4.74
C ARG A 43 11.23 -24.23 3.76
N GLU A 44 11.78 -25.32 4.24
CA GLU A 44 11.89 -26.53 3.44
C GLU A 44 10.50 -27.16 3.20
N GLY A 45 10.28 -27.71 2.02
CA GLY A 45 9.08 -28.49 1.68
C GLY A 45 7.88 -27.68 1.24
N ILE A 46 8.01 -26.37 1.01
CA ILE A 46 6.94 -25.55 0.42
C ILE A 46 7.18 -25.27 -1.07
N ASP A 47 6.11 -25.27 -1.85
CA ASP A 47 6.11 -25.04 -3.29
C ASP A 47 5.60 -23.63 -3.71
N PHE A 48 5.18 -22.81 -2.74
CA PHE A 48 4.65 -21.47 -2.94
C PHE A 48 5.50 -20.39 -2.22
N LEU A 49 5.30 -19.15 -2.59
CA LEU A 49 5.90 -17.98 -1.92
C LEU A 49 5.08 -17.62 -0.67
N PRO A 50 5.63 -17.75 0.56
CA PRO A 50 4.96 -17.28 1.77
C PRO A 50 5.10 -15.76 1.91
N LEU A 51 4.22 -15.03 1.23
CA LEU A 51 4.11 -13.58 1.31
C LEU A 51 2.92 -13.21 2.19
N ILE A 52 3.19 -12.43 3.23
CA ILE A 52 2.20 -11.83 4.10
C ILE A 52 2.24 -10.32 3.88
N CYS A 53 1.10 -9.75 3.50
CA CYS A 53 0.92 -8.30 3.41
C CYS A 53 -0.11 -7.89 4.45
N ASP A 54 0.27 -6.97 5.33
CA ASP A 54 -0.59 -6.39 6.35
C ASP A 54 -0.73 -4.88 6.12
N TYR A 55 -1.95 -4.37 6.28
CA TYR A 55 -2.23 -2.95 6.29
C TYR A 55 -2.92 -2.58 7.61
N GLU A 56 -2.38 -1.61 8.29
CA GLU A 56 -2.90 -1.13 9.56
C GLU A 56 -3.29 0.34 9.44
N GLU A 57 -4.57 0.62 9.61
CA GLU A 57 -5.10 1.97 9.72
C GLU A 57 -5.46 2.22 11.17
N ARG A 58 -4.60 2.92 11.86
CA ARG A 58 -4.79 3.22 13.28
C ARG A 58 -5.79 4.34 13.46
N LEU A 59 -6.66 4.24 14.47
CA LEU A 59 -7.64 5.28 14.77
C LEU A 59 -7.01 6.64 15.04
N TYR A 60 -5.81 6.66 15.64
CA TYR A 60 -5.07 7.91 15.87
C TYR A 60 -4.66 8.61 14.57
N ALA A 61 -4.47 7.89 13.48
CA ALA A 61 -4.13 8.49 12.19
C ALA A 61 -5.21 9.47 11.70
N ALA A 62 -6.47 9.21 12.05
CA ALA A 62 -7.60 10.08 11.78
C ALA A 62 -8.00 10.93 13.02
N GLY A 63 -7.12 11.07 14.01
CA GLY A 63 -7.39 11.82 15.23
C GLY A 63 -8.46 11.22 16.13
N ARG A 64 -8.76 9.92 16.00
CA ARG A 64 -9.82 9.23 16.73
C ARG A 64 -9.26 8.38 17.86
N ILE A 65 -10.02 8.25 18.94
CA ILE A 65 -9.73 7.35 20.05
C ILE A 65 -10.63 6.12 19.94
N PRO A 66 -10.12 4.89 20.23
CA PRO A 66 -10.96 3.69 20.27
C PRO A 66 -12.17 3.87 21.18
N GLY A 67 -13.39 3.69 20.62
CA GLY A 67 -14.65 3.93 21.32
C GLY A 67 -15.14 2.78 22.20
N SER A 68 -14.45 1.63 22.23
CA SER A 68 -14.84 0.48 23.05
C SER A 68 -14.50 0.70 24.53
N TYR A 69 -15.18 -0.04 25.44
CA TYR A 69 -14.91 -0.05 26.87
C TYR A 69 -13.42 -0.29 27.18
N MET A 70 -12.78 -1.18 26.45
CA MET A 70 -11.36 -1.51 26.62
C MET A 70 -10.42 -0.46 26.04
N ARG A 71 -10.92 0.52 25.30
CA ARG A 71 -10.13 1.55 24.58
C ARG A 71 -8.99 0.96 23.76
N ARG A 72 -9.21 -0.20 23.19
CA ARG A 72 -8.26 -0.92 22.34
C ARG A 72 -8.81 -0.98 20.92
N GLU A 73 -7.91 -0.93 19.96
CA GLU A 73 -8.20 -1.32 18.60
C GLU A 73 -8.44 -2.82 18.56
N SER A 74 -9.55 -3.23 17.98
CA SER A 74 -9.91 -4.63 17.81
C SER A 74 -9.31 -5.20 16.51
N ARG A 75 -9.97 -6.17 15.90
CA ARG A 75 -9.56 -6.74 14.61
C ARG A 75 -9.47 -5.63 13.55
N PRO A 76 -8.56 -5.78 12.56
CA PRO A 76 -8.52 -4.87 11.42
C PRO A 76 -9.90 -4.75 10.77
N PRO A 77 -10.32 -3.53 10.42
CA PRO A 77 -11.58 -3.34 9.69
C PRO A 77 -11.49 -4.02 8.30
N GLU A 78 -12.63 -4.34 7.72
CA GLU A 78 -12.70 -4.98 6.40
C GLU A 78 -11.91 -4.21 5.33
N ARG A 79 -12.02 -2.89 5.35
CA ARG A 79 -11.23 -2.00 4.48
C ARG A 79 -9.72 -2.24 4.59
N ALA A 80 -9.20 -2.41 5.80
CA ALA A 80 -7.77 -2.69 5.99
C ALA A 80 -7.36 -4.04 5.37
N THR A 81 -8.24 -5.05 5.49
CA THR A 81 -8.02 -6.35 4.86
C THR A 81 -8.05 -6.24 3.33
N LEU A 82 -8.95 -5.44 2.77
CA LEU A 82 -9.00 -5.20 1.33
C LEU A 82 -7.77 -4.45 0.84
N THR A 83 -7.30 -3.44 1.57
CA THR A 83 -6.06 -2.72 1.25
C THR A 83 -4.83 -3.64 1.33
N ALA A 84 -4.77 -4.54 2.31
CA ALA A 84 -3.70 -5.54 2.36
C ALA A 84 -3.68 -6.44 1.11
N ARG A 85 -4.85 -6.84 0.61
CA ARG A 85 -4.98 -7.58 -0.66
C ARG A 85 -4.62 -6.73 -1.87
N LEU A 86 -4.91 -5.43 -1.82
CA LEU A 86 -4.53 -4.47 -2.85
C LEU A 86 -3.00 -4.36 -2.98
N ILE A 87 -2.28 -4.52 -1.87
CA ILE A 87 -0.82 -4.60 -1.86
C ILE A 87 -0.34 -5.95 -2.38
N ASP A 88 -0.87 -7.06 -1.86
CA ASP A 88 -0.40 -8.43 -2.15
C ASP A 88 -0.53 -8.80 -3.62
N ARG A 89 -1.72 -8.56 -4.23
CA ARG A 89 -2.03 -9.05 -5.57
C ARG A 89 -1.09 -8.56 -6.66
N PRO A 90 -0.80 -7.26 -6.80
CA PRO A 90 0.10 -6.77 -7.83
C PRO A 90 1.57 -7.06 -7.53
N MET A 91 1.95 -7.25 -6.25
CA MET A 91 3.32 -7.57 -5.87
C MET A 91 3.69 -9.03 -6.13
N ARG A 92 2.77 -9.95 -5.86
CA ARG A 92 3.03 -11.40 -5.88
C ARG A 92 3.61 -11.91 -7.21
N PRO A 93 3.12 -11.53 -8.39
CA PRO A 93 3.68 -11.98 -9.67
C PRO A 93 5.04 -11.38 -9.98
N LEU A 94 5.48 -10.33 -9.27
CA LEU A 94 6.77 -9.69 -9.48
C LEU A 94 7.93 -10.38 -8.74
N PHE A 95 7.62 -11.35 -7.86
CA PHE A 95 8.65 -12.16 -7.23
C PHE A 95 9.06 -13.33 -8.11
N PRO A 96 10.37 -13.70 -8.13
CA PRO A 96 10.82 -14.86 -8.86
C PRO A 96 10.16 -16.15 -8.39
N SER A 97 9.82 -17.04 -9.31
CA SER A 97 9.14 -18.31 -9.02
C SER A 97 9.91 -19.27 -8.12
N TRP A 98 11.22 -19.11 -7.99
CA TRP A 98 12.09 -19.91 -7.11
C TRP A 98 12.15 -19.40 -5.67
N LEU A 99 11.69 -18.18 -5.40
CA LEU A 99 11.77 -17.58 -4.06
C LEU A 99 10.83 -18.32 -3.08
N ARG A 100 11.39 -18.80 -1.96
CA ARG A 100 10.66 -19.56 -0.92
C ARG A 100 10.88 -19.00 0.47
N ASP A 101 11.47 -17.83 0.56
CA ASP A 101 11.69 -17.17 1.84
C ASP A 101 10.36 -16.62 2.40
N ASP A 102 10.24 -16.61 3.71
CA ASP A 102 9.11 -15.94 4.37
C ASP A 102 9.27 -14.42 4.19
N LEU A 103 8.34 -13.83 3.50
CA LEU A 103 8.30 -12.39 3.26
C LEU A 103 7.12 -11.76 4.03
N GLN A 104 7.40 -10.66 4.72
CA GLN A 104 6.37 -9.86 5.35
C GLN A 104 6.50 -8.40 4.94
N VAL A 105 5.40 -7.82 4.48
CA VAL A 105 5.27 -6.40 4.16
C VAL A 105 4.18 -5.83 5.06
N VAL A 106 4.54 -4.84 5.86
CA VAL A 106 3.59 -4.17 6.76
C VAL A 106 3.52 -2.69 6.40
N ALA A 107 2.33 -2.22 6.09
CA ALA A 107 2.05 -0.81 5.85
C ALA A 107 1.19 -0.26 6.98
N THR A 108 1.68 0.74 7.69
CA THR A 108 0.99 1.38 8.81
C THR A 108 0.67 2.83 8.46
N CYS A 109 -0.60 3.16 8.40
CA CYS A 109 -1.05 4.53 8.24
C CYS A 109 -0.88 5.30 9.56
N LEU A 110 0.02 6.28 9.56
CA LEU A 110 0.36 7.09 10.74
C LEU A 110 -0.45 8.40 10.80
N SER A 111 -0.79 8.94 9.65
CA SER A 111 -1.62 10.13 9.50
C SER A 111 -2.45 10.01 8.24
N LEU A 112 -3.70 10.45 8.28
CA LEU A 112 -4.65 10.36 7.19
C LEU A 112 -5.29 11.72 6.90
N ASP A 113 -5.14 12.19 5.67
CA ASP A 113 -5.89 13.30 5.09
C ASP A 113 -6.96 12.75 4.16
N GLU A 114 -8.20 13.19 4.30
CA GLU A 114 -9.32 12.80 3.43
C GLU A 114 -9.10 13.14 1.94
N ARG A 115 -8.11 13.98 1.64
CA ARG A 115 -7.76 14.38 0.27
C ARG A 115 -6.85 13.38 -0.45
N VAL A 116 -6.12 12.55 0.31
CA VAL A 116 -5.11 11.66 -0.24
C VAL A 116 -5.33 10.24 0.29
N PRO A 117 -5.87 9.33 -0.54
CA PRO A 117 -6.03 7.94 -0.16
C PRO A 117 -4.71 7.28 0.22
N ALA A 118 -4.67 6.65 1.41
CA ALA A 118 -3.45 6.04 1.94
C ALA A 118 -3.08 4.71 1.26
N ASP A 119 -4.05 4.03 0.65
CA ASP A 119 -3.89 2.72 0.04
C ASP A 119 -2.93 2.72 -1.16
N VAL A 120 -3.06 3.67 -2.07
CA VAL A 120 -2.13 3.80 -3.22
C VAL A 120 -0.71 4.17 -2.77
N LEU A 121 -0.58 4.96 -1.69
CA LEU A 121 0.72 5.24 -1.08
C LEU A 121 1.30 3.98 -0.44
N ALA A 122 0.47 3.15 0.19
CA ALA A 122 0.88 1.88 0.77
C ALA A 122 1.41 0.90 -0.28
N VAL A 123 0.73 0.77 -1.44
CA VAL A 123 1.19 -0.09 -2.55
C VAL A 123 2.55 0.38 -3.07
N THR A 124 2.69 1.66 -3.34
CA THR A 124 3.96 2.25 -3.82
C THR A 124 5.06 2.10 -2.76
N GLY A 125 4.74 2.34 -1.49
CA GLY A 125 5.67 2.16 -0.37
C GLY A 125 6.12 0.71 -0.20
N ALA A 126 5.21 -0.26 -0.40
CA ALA A 126 5.50 -1.69 -0.31
C ALA A 126 6.54 -2.11 -1.37
N SER A 127 6.39 -1.62 -2.59
CA SER A 127 7.38 -1.83 -3.65
C SER A 127 8.76 -1.28 -3.27
N ILE A 128 8.80 -0.03 -2.78
CA ILE A 128 10.04 0.63 -2.39
C ILE A 128 10.71 -0.08 -1.20
N ALA A 129 9.94 -0.42 -0.15
CA ALA A 129 10.47 -1.11 1.01
C ALA A 129 11.05 -2.49 0.65
N THR A 130 10.41 -3.22 -0.26
CA THR A 130 10.87 -4.52 -0.77
C THR A 130 12.21 -4.39 -1.51
N LEU A 131 12.35 -3.38 -2.36
CA LEU A 131 13.62 -3.09 -3.07
C LEU A 131 14.73 -2.68 -2.09
N LEU A 132 14.41 -1.83 -1.10
CA LEU A 132 15.37 -1.42 -0.06
C LEU A 132 15.83 -2.59 0.81
N ALA A 133 14.97 -3.58 1.03
CA ALA A 133 15.29 -4.80 1.75
C ALA A 133 16.22 -5.74 0.95
N GLY A 134 16.54 -5.42 -0.31
CA GLY A 134 17.35 -6.29 -1.17
C GLY A 134 16.66 -7.61 -1.52
N ILE A 135 15.34 -7.67 -1.42
CA ILE A 135 14.55 -8.85 -1.78
C ILE A 135 14.49 -8.93 -3.31
N PRO A 136 14.72 -10.13 -3.92
CA PRO A 136 14.56 -10.31 -5.36
C PRO A 136 13.13 -9.95 -5.79
N PHE A 137 13.01 -8.87 -6.58
CA PHE A 137 11.71 -8.29 -6.95
C PHE A 137 11.83 -7.57 -8.30
N ASN A 138 10.97 -7.90 -9.26
CA ASN A 138 10.96 -7.35 -10.61
C ASN A 138 10.22 -5.99 -10.70
N GLY A 139 10.38 -5.15 -9.65
CA GLY A 139 9.87 -3.78 -9.60
C GLY A 139 10.87 -2.74 -10.13
N PRO A 140 10.65 -1.46 -9.87
CA PRO A 140 9.62 -0.90 -8.99
C PRO A 140 8.20 -0.96 -9.57
N MET A 141 7.24 -1.05 -8.68
CA MET A 141 5.81 -0.97 -8.96
C MET A 141 5.25 0.28 -8.28
N ALA A 142 4.30 0.91 -8.92
CA ALA A 142 3.52 2.01 -8.35
C ALA A 142 2.03 1.78 -8.58
N ALA A 143 1.19 2.47 -7.81
CA ALA A 143 -0.24 2.46 -7.98
C ALA A 143 -0.81 3.87 -8.09
N VAL A 144 -1.92 3.99 -8.80
CA VAL A 144 -2.75 5.19 -8.87
C VAL A 144 -4.21 4.80 -8.74
N ARG A 145 -5.01 5.68 -8.17
CA ARG A 145 -6.47 5.55 -8.17
C ARG A 145 -7.04 6.42 -9.27
N VAL A 146 -8.00 5.91 -9.99
CA VAL A 146 -8.69 6.61 -11.08
C VAL A 146 -10.17 6.68 -10.73
N GLY A 147 -10.71 7.88 -10.69
CA GLY A 147 -12.14 8.15 -10.56
C GLY A 147 -12.72 8.71 -11.83
N LEU A 148 -14.03 8.62 -12.00
CA LEU A 148 -14.79 9.29 -13.06
C LEU A 148 -15.80 10.24 -12.40
N LEU A 149 -15.64 11.53 -12.66
CA LEU A 149 -16.53 12.58 -12.16
C LEU A 149 -17.24 13.24 -13.36
N GLY A 150 -18.48 12.85 -13.59
CA GLY A 150 -19.16 13.19 -14.85
C GLY A 150 -18.45 12.51 -16.02
N ASP A 151 -17.93 13.29 -16.97
CA ASP A 151 -17.21 12.77 -18.14
C ASP A 151 -15.67 12.85 -18.01
N ASP A 152 -15.14 13.31 -16.85
CA ASP A 152 -13.71 13.55 -16.66
C ASP A 152 -13.06 12.48 -15.78
N PHE A 153 -11.94 11.92 -16.24
CA PHE A 153 -11.09 11.05 -15.42
C PHE A 153 -10.22 11.89 -14.48
N VAL A 154 -10.27 11.54 -13.19
CA VAL A 154 -9.49 12.17 -12.13
C VAL A 154 -8.51 11.18 -11.55
N LEU A 155 -7.22 11.58 -11.45
CA LEU A 155 -6.17 10.77 -10.82
C LEU A 155 -6.11 11.06 -9.32
N ASN A 156 -6.01 9.97 -8.55
CA ASN A 156 -5.97 10.00 -7.08
C ASN A 156 -7.06 10.90 -6.47
N PRO A 157 -8.34 10.68 -6.81
CA PRO A 157 -9.45 11.46 -6.27
C PRO A 157 -9.47 11.38 -4.74
N SER A 158 -9.95 12.45 -4.09
CA SER A 158 -10.23 12.45 -2.66
C SER A 158 -11.38 11.49 -2.31
N TYR A 159 -11.51 11.10 -1.05
CA TYR A 159 -12.62 10.23 -0.62
C TYR A 159 -14.00 10.81 -0.96
N ARG A 160 -14.16 12.14 -0.89
CA ARG A 160 -15.42 12.81 -1.25
C ARG A 160 -15.70 12.76 -2.75
N GLU A 161 -14.67 12.78 -3.57
CA GLU A 161 -14.79 12.64 -5.02
C GLU A 161 -15.10 11.20 -5.40
N ILE A 162 -14.50 10.22 -4.72
CA ILE A 162 -14.81 8.79 -4.89
C ILE A 162 -16.28 8.50 -4.58
N GLU A 163 -16.82 9.04 -3.48
CA GLU A 163 -18.24 8.86 -3.09
C GLU A 163 -19.23 9.47 -4.09
N ARG A 164 -18.79 10.42 -4.92
CA ARG A 164 -19.65 11.11 -5.90
C ARG A 164 -19.41 10.64 -7.33
N GLY A 165 -18.35 9.91 -7.54
CA GLY A 165 -17.94 9.43 -8.86
C GLY A 165 -18.62 8.12 -9.25
N ASP A 166 -18.67 7.86 -10.54
CA ASP A 166 -19.23 6.63 -11.12
C ASP A 166 -18.18 5.53 -11.28
N LEU A 167 -16.91 5.82 -11.02
CA LEU A 167 -15.80 4.87 -11.11
C LEU A 167 -14.87 5.04 -9.91
N ASP A 168 -14.48 3.92 -9.33
CA ASP A 168 -13.38 3.81 -8.37
C ASP A 168 -12.49 2.63 -8.75
N LEU A 169 -11.38 2.92 -9.42
CA LEU A 169 -10.45 1.93 -9.96
C LEU A 169 -9.04 2.19 -9.43
N VAL A 170 -8.40 1.17 -8.88
CA VAL A 170 -6.97 1.22 -8.54
C VAL A 170 -6.19 0.42 -9.58
N VAL A 171 -5.24 1.08 -10.21
CA VAL A 171 -4.33 0.49 -11.19
C VAL A 171 -2.93 0.43 -10.58
N ALA A 172 -2.34 -0.75 -10.57
CA ALA A 172 -0.96 -0.95 -10.13
C ALA A 172 -0.15 -1.62 -11.24
N GLY A 173 1.07 -1.16 -11.45
CA GLY A 173 1.91 -1.69 -12.52
C GLY A 173 3.37 -1.30 -12.37
N THR A 174 4.20 -1.91 -13.21
CA THR A 174 5.61 -1.61 -13.38
C THR A 174 5.83 -0.77 -14.64
N ARG A 175 7.06 -0.35 -14.88
CA ARG A 175 7.41 0.38 -16.11
C ARG A 175 7.27 -0.48 -17.38
N SER A 176 7.39 -1.81 -17.28
CA SER A 176 7.14 -2.73 -18.40
C SER A 176 5.64 -3.01 -18.48
N GLU A 177 5.05 -2.90 -19.66
CA GLU A 177 3.62 -3.10 -19.92
C GLU A 177 3.10 -4.53 -19.64
N GLU A 178 4.00 -5.47 -19.34
CA GLU A 178 3.69 -6.89 -19.19
C GLU A 178 2.98 -7.26 -17.86
N HIS A 179 2.87 -6.35 -16.88
CA HIS A 179 2.35 -6.66 -15.54
C HIS A 179 1.41 -5.57 -15.00
N THR A 180 0.34 -5.30 -15.71
CA THR A 180 -0.73 -4.42 -15.21
C THR A 180 -1.77 -5.25 -14.48
N SER A 181 -2.03 -4.93 -13.19
CA SER A 181 -3.11 -5.52 -12.40
C SER A 181 -4.21 -4.48 -12.20
N GLU A 182 -5.38 -4.74 -12.75
CA GLU A 182 -6.57 -3.94 -12.51
C GLU A 182 -7.35 -4.54 -11.33
N LEU A 183 -7.63 -3.73 -10.33
CA LEU A 183 -8.48 -4.08 -9.21
C LEU A 183 -9.69 -3.17 -9.21
N GLN A 184 -10.79 -3.69 -9.70
CA GLN A 184 -12.08 -2.99 -9.69
C GLN A 184 -12.75 -3.18 -8.33
N SER A 185 -13.01 -2.12 -7.59
CA SER A 185 -13.94 -2.11 -6.47
C SER A 185 -15.32 -1.80 -7.03
N GLN A 186 -16.27 -2.72 -6.90
CA GLN A 186 -17.68 -2.42 -7.19
C GLN A 186 -18.26 -1.72 -5.97
N PRO A 187 -19.00 -0.62 -6.14
CA PRO A 187 -19.85 -0.10 -5.09
C PRO A 187 -21.05 -1.06 -4.91
N ASP A 188 -21.29 -1.47 -3.66
CA ASP A 188 -22.55 -2.08 -3.23
C ASP A 188 -23.59 -0.99 -2.98
#